data_5fd98ad6e43c426c6ab561dd0fcb10d5
#
_entry.id   5fd98ad6e43c426c6ab561dd0fcb10d5
#
_cell.length_a   1.000
_cell.length_b   1.000
_cell.length_c   1.000
_cell.angle_alpha   90.00
_cell.angle_beta   90.00
_cell.angle_gamma   90.00
#
_symmetry.space_group_name_H-M   'P 1'
#
loop_
_entity.id
_entity.type
_entity.pdbx_description
1 polymer ?
#
loop_
_entity_poly.entity_id
_entity_poly.type
_entity_poly.pdbx_seq_one_letter_code
_entity_poly.pdbx_strand_id
1 'polypeptide(L)'
;MFASELARADVARRRRLWKARQGRIEARRLVFIDETWIKTNMAPLRGWAPRGRRLKAFVPFGHWKTLTFVAALRCDRIEAPFVLDGPINGVAFQKYVIDVLVPTLAPGDIVVLDNLGSHKDAGVHDAIHAAGARLVFLPPYSPDLNPCMDGSCGSRGSGLANWSAAAMYTASNLQRNRCAP
;
A
#
# COMPACT_ATOMS: atom_id res chain seq x y z
N MET A 1 1.73 -16.40 11.06
CA MET A 1 3.09 -16.42 11.66
C MET A 1 3.38 -15.01 12.11
N PHE A 2 3.71 -14.76 13.37
CA PHE A 2 4.02 -13.42 13.89
C PHE A 2 5.54 -13.25 13.98
N ALA A 3 6.03 -12.03 13.74
CA ALA A 3 7.44 -11.72 13.88
C ALA A 3 7.86 -11.81 15.37
N SER A 4 9.02 -12.41 15.64
CA SER A 4 9.57 -12.54 17.00
C SER A 4 9.79 -11.19 17.68
N GLU A 5 10.05 -10.16 16.86
CA GLU A 5 10.26 -8.77 17.28
C GLU A 5 9.03 -8.12 17.94
N LEU A 6 7.85 -8.70 17.76
CA LEU A 6 6.62 -8.22 18.43
C LEU A 6 6.69 -8.39 19.96
N ALA A 7 7.51 -9.33 20.46
CA ALA A 7 7.71 -9.54 21.90
C ALA A 7 8.63 -8.49 22.55
N ARG A 8 9.33 -7.67 21.76
CA ARG A 8 10.17 -6.60 22.30
C ARG A 8 9.33 -5.57 23.06
N ALA A 9 9.78 -5.18 24.24
CA ALA A 9 9.04 -4.28 25.13
C ALA A 9 8.75 -2.91 24.50
N ASP A 10 9.71 -2.36 23.74
CA ASP A 10 9.57 -1.08 23.03
C ASP A 10 8.49 -1.16 21.92
N VAL A 11 8.46 -2.24 21.14
CA VAL A 11 7.46 -2.49 20.10
C VAL A 11 6.09 -2.70 20.73
N ALA A 12 5.98 -3.55 21.72
CA ALA A 12 4.73 -3.82 22.43
C ALA A 12 4.13 -2.55 23.06
N ARG A 13 4.98 -1.66 23.63
CA ARG A 13 4.53 -0.35 24.15
C ARG A 13 3.99 0.55 23.04
N ARG A 14 4.71 0.70 21.92
CA ARG A 14 4.27 1.53 20.78
C ARG A 14 2.96 1.02 20.19
N ARG A 15 2.79 -0.29 20.06
CA ARG A 15 1.55 -0.93 19.58
C ARG A 15 0.37 -0.65 20.51
N ARG A 16 0.56 -0.76 21.83
CA ARG A 16 -0.49 -0.41 22.81
C ARG A 16 -0.91 1.04 22.71
N LEU A 17 0.05 1.96 22.61
CA LEU A 17 -0.22 3.38 22.45
C LEU A 17 -0.97 3.68 21.15
N TRP A 18 -0.60 3.03 20.04
CA TRP A 18 -1.30 3.16 18.77
C TRP A 18 -2.75 2.72 18.89
N LYS A 19 -3.01 1.51 19.39
CA LYS A 19 -4.36 0.97 19.59
C LYS A 19 -5.22 1.85 20.48
N ALA A 20 -4.66 2.39 21.57
CA ALA A 20 -5.39 3.30 22.46
C ALA A 20 -5.74 4.65 21.79
N ARG A 21 -4.93 5.11 20.83
CA ARG A 21 -5.18 6.35 20.09
C ARG A 21 -6.18 6.17 18.96
N GLN A 22 -6.21 5.02 18.31
CA GLN A 22 -7.10 4.75 17.17
C GLN A 22 -8.58 5.04 17.49
N GLY A 23 -9.06 4.66 18.67
CA GLY A 23 -10.45 4.89 19.07
C GLY A 23 -10.83 6.36 19.28
N ARG A 24 -9.85 7.27 19.25
CA ARG A 24 -10.05 8.72 19.39
C ARG A 24 -9.93 9.48 18.08
N ILE A 25 -9.58 8.79 17.01
CA ILE A 25 -9.38 9.39 15.69
C ILE A 25 -10.61 9.11 14.84
N GLU A 26 -11.14 10.14 14.22
CA GLU A 26 -12.20 9.99 13.24
C GLU A 26 -11.69 9.22 12.02
N ALA A 27 -12.33 8.09 11.69
CA ALA A 27 -11.87 7.20 10.62
C ALA A 27 -11.78 7.89 9.25
N ARG A 28 -12.63 8.89 9.00
CA ARG A 28 -12.64 9.66 7.73
C ARG A 28 -11.39 10.51 7.53
N ARG A 29 -10.68 10.83 8.61
CA ARG A 29 -9.43 11.60 8.57
C ARG A 29 -8.19 10.75 8.38
N LEU A 30 -8.33 9.42 8.48
CA LEU A 30 -7.20 8.50 8.29
C LEU A 30 -6.96 8.25 6.81
N VAL A 31 -5.72 8.41 6.41
CA VAL A 31 -5.22 8.18 5.05
C VAL A 31 -4.03 7.23 5.14
N PHE A 32 -4.26 5.94 4.91
CA PHE A 32 -3.19 4.95 4.92
C PHE A 32 -2.55 4.89 3.53
N ILE A 33 -1.23 4.99 3.48
CA ILE A 33 -0.49 4.83 2.23
C ILE A 33 0.28 3.53 2.31
N ASP A 34 0.20 2.77 1.23
CA ASP A 34 0.95 1.54 1.07
C ASP A 34 1.36 1.34 -0.38
N GLU A 35 2.37 0.51 -0.59
CA GLU A 35 2.86 0.14 -1.89
C GLU A 35 2.78 -1.37 -2.10
N THR A 36 2.46 -1.75 -3.33
CA THR A 36 2.58 -3.13 -3.78
C THR A 36 3.29 -3.17 -5.12
N TRP A 37 4.04 -4.23 -5.35
CA TRP A 37 4.78 -4.41 -6.59
C TRP A 37 4.28 -5.64 -7.34
N ILE A 38 4.25 -5.52 -8.66
CA ILE A 38 3.87 -6.57 -9.59
C ILE A 38 5.02 -6.80 -10.55
N LYS A 39 5.41 -8.05 -10.71
CA LYS A 39 6.40 -8.45 -11.72
C LYS A 39 5.69 -9.03 -12.93
N THR A 40 6.19 -8.74 -14.12
CA THR A 40 5.62 -9.25 -15.36
C THR A 40 5.70 -10.78 -15.49
N ASN A 41 6.52 -11.43 -14.64
CA ASN A 41 6.67 -12.89 -14.57
C ASN A 41 5.82 -13.56 -13.48
N MET A 42 4.92 -12.84 -12.83
CA MET A 42 4.06 -13.45 -11.83
C MET A 42 3.12 -14.46 -12.49
N ALA A 43 3.37 -15.72 -12.21
CA ALA A 43 2.54 -16.84 -12.62
C ALA A 43 2.17 -17.68 -11.41
N PRO A 44 0.99 -18.33 -11.40
CA PRO A 44 0.62 -19.24 -10.34
C PRO A 44 1.65 -20.36 -10.21
N LEU A 45 2.25 -20.49 -9.03
CA LEU A 45 3.23 -21.57 -8.75
C LEU A 45 2.56 -22.94 -8.57
N ARG A 46 1.25 -22.97 -8.40
CA ARG A 46 0.44 -24.16 -8.14
C ARG A 46 -0.88 -24.06 -8.88
N GLY A 47 -1.46 -25.18 -9.25
CA GLY A 47 -2.76 -25.30 -9.88
C GLY A 47 -3.32 -26.72 -9.71
N TRP A 48 -4.50 -26.97 -10.23
CA TRP A 48 -5.19 -28.25 -10.14
C TRP A 48 -5.14 -28.99 -11.48
N ALA A 49 -4.87 -30.28 -11.43
CA ALA A 49 -4.96 -31.18 -12.54
C ALA A 49 -5.61 -32.50 -12.10
N PRO A 50 -6.23 -33.29 -13.00
CA PRO A 50 -6.70 -34.64 -12.70
C PRO A 50 -5.57 -35.51 -12.13
N ARG A 51 -5.92 -36.39 -11.19
CA ARG A 51 -4.95 -37.31 -10.57
C ARG A 51 -4.18 -38.08 -11.66
N GLY A 52 -2.86 -38.11 -11.54
CA GLY A 52 -1.97 -38.79 -12.49
C GLY A 52 -1.63 -37.99 -13.76
N ARG A 53 -2.11 -36.74 -13.88
CA ARG A 53 -1.75 -35.85 -15.01
C ARG A 53 -0.89 -34.67 -14.50
N ARG A 54 0.18 -34.37 -15.26
CA ARG A 54 1.03 -33.21 -15.01
C ARG A 54 0.29 -31.94 -15.42
N LEU A 55 0.20 -30.98 -14.53
CA LEU A 55 -0.27 -29.64 -14.85
C LEU A 55 0.72 -28.95 -15.82
N LYS A 56 0.21 -28.55 -16.99
CA LYS A 56 0.95 -27.74 -17.95
C LYS A 56 0.38 -26.31 -17.89
N ALA A 57 1.23 -25.31 -17.73
CA ALA A 57 0.84 -23.90 -17.78
C ALA A 57 1.84 -23.14 -18.65
N PHE A 58 1.33 -22.17 -19.40
CA PHE A 58 2.16 -21.22 -20.12
C PHE A 58 2.47 -20.06 -19.21
N VAL A 59 3.75 -19.73 -19.07
CA VAL A 59 4.23 -18.61 -18.29
C VAL A 59 4.92 -17.60 -19.21
N PRO A 60 4.80 -16.30 -18.95
CA PRO A 60 5.53 -15.29 -19.71
C PRO A 60 7.03 -15.54 -19.62
N PHE A 61 7.70 -15.53 -20.77
CA PHE A 61 9.14 -15.66 -20.87
C PHE A 61 9.72 -14.34 -21.41
N GLY A 62 10.78 -13.81 -20.81
CA GLY A 62 11.41 -12.58 -21.25
C GLY A 62 12.06 -11.79 -20.11
N HIS A 63 12.47 -10.56 -20.40
CA HIS A 63 13.00 -9.66 -19.38
C HIS A 63 11.91 -9.25 -18.39
N TRP A 64 12.20 -9.44 -17.11
CA TRP A 64 11.27 -9.13 -16.03
C TRP A 64 11.22 -7.62 -15.79
N LYS A 65 10.02 -7.07 -15.80
CA LYS A 65 9.79 -5.70 -15.35
C LYS A 65 9.05 -5.72 -14.02
N THR A 66 9.40 -4.78 -13.16
CA THR A 66 8.68 -4.53 -11.91
C THR A 66 7.86 -3.26 -12.10
N LEU A 67 6.59 -3.31 -11.75
CA LEU A 67 5.73 -2.14 -11.63
C LEU A 67 5.40 -1.98 -10.16
N THR A 68 5.55 -0.78 -9.64
CA THR A 68 5.13 -0.44 -8.27
C THR A 68 3.84 0.36 -8.33
N PHE A 69 2.85 -0.11 -7.62
CA PHE A 69 1.58 0.60 -7.40
C PHE A 69 1.61 1.19 -6.00
N VAL A 70 1.35 2.50 -5.91
CA VAL A 70 1.20 3.24 -4.65
C VAL A 70 -0.16 3.89 -4.65
N ALA A 71 -0.85 3.88 -3.53
CA ALA A 71 -2.09 4.63 -3.39
C ALA A 71 -2.39 4.94 -1.93
N ALA A 72 -3.36 5.80 -1.71
CA ALA A 72 -3.88 6.16 -0.40
C ALA A 72 -5.23 5.47 -0.17
N LEU A 73 -5.37 4.78 0.97
CA LEU A 73 -6.61 4.15 1.41
C LEU A 73 -7.28 5.01 2.46
N ARG A 74 -8.51 5.43 2.19
CA ARG A 74 -9.44 6.01 3.16
C ARG A 74 -10.47 4.98 3.61
N CYS A 75 -11.32 5.33 4.56
CA CYS A 75 -12.34 4.42 5.08
C CYS A 75 -13.40 4.00 4.05
N ASP A 76 -13.57 4.75 2.97
CA ASP A 76 -14.62 4.59 1.97
C ASP A 76 -14.10 4.46 0.54
N ARG A 77 -12.83 4.79 0.27
CA ARG A 77 -12.27 4.82 -1.10
C ARG A 77 -10.76 4.71 -1.15
N ILE A 78 -10.26 4.42 -2.34
CA ILE A 78 -8.84 4.55 -2.70
C ILE A 78 -8.65 5.89 -3.41
N GLU A 79 -7.67 6.65 -2.97
CA GLU A 79 -7.28 7.94 -3.55
C GLU A 79 -5.81 7.92 -3.99
N ALA A 80 -5.45 8.92 -4.78
CA ALA A 80 -4.08 9.15 -5.21
C ALA A 80 -3.38 7.90 -5.79
N PRO A 81 -4.01 7.12 -6.70
CA PRO A 81 -3.36 5.96 -7.29
C PRO A 81 -2.24 6.37 -8.23
N PHE A 82 -1.08 5.73 -8.09
CA PHE A 82 0.09 5.98 -8.91
C PHE A 82 0.80 4.69 -9.28
N VAL A 83 1.26 4.59 -10.51
CA VAL A 83 2.05 3.43 -10.99
C VAL A 83 3.40 3.92 -11.47
N LEU A 84 4.43 3.33 -10.92
CA LEU A 84 5.82 3.56 -11.29
C LEU A 84 6.36 2.36 -12.06
N ASP A 85 7.03 2.61 -13.19
CA ASP A 85 7.79 1.59 -13.93
C ASP A 85 9.15 1.40 -13.24
N GLY A 86 9.24 0.39 -12.38
CA GLY A 86 10.39 0.09 -11.56
C GLY A 86 10.11 0.03 -10.06
N PRO A 87 11.14 -0.25 -9.25
CA PRO A 87 11.06 -0.18 -7.80
C PRO A 87 10.96 1.26 -7.33
N ILE A 88 10.18 1.50 -6.28
CA ILE A 88 10.09 2.81 -5.65
C ILE A 88 11.36 3.09 -4.83
N ASN A 89 11.82 4.34 -4.88
CA ASN A 89 12.89 4.87 -4.05
C ASN A 89 12.42 6.15 -3.36
N GLY A 90 13.24 6.69 -2.45
CA GLY A 90 12.88 7.89 -1.67
C GLY A 90 12.49 9.10 -2.55
N VAL A 91 13.23 9.35 -3.64
CA VAL A 91 12.95 10.46 -4.57
C VAL A 91 11.62 10.27 -5.29
N ALA A 92 11.36 9.06 -5.80
CA ALA A 92 10.09 8.75 -6.46
C ALA A 92 8.91 8.80 -5.48
N PHE A 93 9.12 8.36 -4.23
CA PHE A 93 8.11 8.46 -3.18
C PHE A 93 7.83 9.92 -2.80
N GLN A 94 8.85 10.75 -2.64
CA GLN A 94 8.68 12.18 -2.39
C GLN A 94 7.90 12.85 -3.51
N LYS A 95 8.25 12.55 -4.77
CA LYS A 95 7.52 13.07 -5.94
C LYS A 95 6.05 12.63 -5.93
N TYR A 96 5.77 11.37 -5.63
CA TYR A 96 4.41 10.87 -5.47
C TYR A 96 3.64 11.66 -4.40
N VAL A 97 4.26 11.88 -3.24
CA VAL A 97 3.61 12.63 -2.15
C VAL A 97 3.28 14.05 -2.58
N ILE A 98 4.22 14.76 -3.21
CA ILE A 98 4.03 16.17 -3.59
C ILE A 98 3.01 16.30 -4.73
N ASP A 99 3.16 15.51 -5.79
CA ASP A 99 2.41 15.73 -7.05
C ASP A 99 1.04 15.03 -7.05
N VAL A 100 0.88 13.93 -6.29
CA VAL A 100 -0.31 13.08 -6.38
C VAL A 100 -1.08 13.02 -5.07
N LEU A 101 -0.41 12.85 -3.93
CA LEU A 101 -1.07 12.72 -2.64
C LEU A 101 -1.54 14.08 -2.08
N VAL A 102 -0.63 15.05 -1.97
CA VAL A 102 -0.89 16.35 -1.34
C VAL A 102 -2.14 17.05 -1.91
N PRO A 103 -2.40 17.04 -3.23
CA PRO A 103 -3.62 17.61 -3.78
C PRO A 103 -4.94 16.97 -3.31
N THR A 104 -4.87 15.76 -2.74
CA THR A 104 -6.06 15.03 -2.23
C THR A 104 -6.27 15.19 -0.73
N LEU A 105 -5.28 15.77 -0.02
CA LEU A 105 -5.35 15.94 1.42
C LEU A 105 -6.20 17.15 1.81
N ALA A 106 -6.93 17.00 2.90
CA ALA A 106 -7.64 18.08 3.57
C ALA A 106 -6.97 18.45 4.89
N PRO A 107 -7.08 19.73 5.34
CA PRO A 107 -6.59 20.13 6.66
C PRO A 107 -7.18 19.26 7.78
N GLY A 108 -6.30 18.75 8.64
CA GLY A 108 -6.66 17.86 9.73
C GLY A 108 -6.64 16.37 9.36
N ASP A 109 -6.31 16.00 8.12
CA ASP A 109 -6.05 14.60 7.75
C ASP A 109 -4.84 14.04 8.50
N ILE A 110 -4.85 12.74 8.71
CA ILE A 110 -3.77 12.00 9.36
C ILE A 110 -3.25 10.96 8.38
N VAL A 111 -2.13 11.27 7.76
CA VAL A 111 -1.43 10.37 6.84
C VAL A 111 -0.66 9.34 7.65
N VAL A 112 -0.93 8.07 7.40
CA VAL A 112 -0.33 6.94 8.10
C VAL A 112 0.54 6.17 7.12
N LEU A 113 1.83 6.10 7.43
CA LEU A 113 2.84 5.33 6.68
C LEU A 113 3.37 4.17 7.52
N ASP A 114 3.88 3.17 6.85
CA ASP A 114 4.72 2.18 7.51
C ASP A 114 6.06 2.80 7.96
N ASN A 115 6.83 2.05 8.75
CA ASN A 115 8.06 2.55 9.33
C ASN A 115 9.30 2.29 8.44
N LEU A 116 9.15 2.27 7.11
CA LEU A 116 10.27 2.11 6.19
C LEU A 116 11.18 3.34 6.15
N GLY A 117 12.47 3.11 5.94
CA GLY A 117 13.46 4.19 5.89
C GLY A 117 13.24 5.17 4.75
N SER A 118 12.77 4.68 3.60
CA SER A 118 12.47 5.48 2.41
C SER A 118 11.36 6.52 2.60
N HIS A 119 10.51 6.33 3.61
CA HIS A 119 9.37 7.21 3.91
C HIS A 119 9.69 8.34 4.91
N LYS A 120 10.92 8.34 5.46
CA LYS A 120 11.34 9.29 6.51
C LYS A 120 12.07 10.53 5.97
N ASP A 121 11.87 10.84 4.71
CA ASP A 121 12.43 12.03 4.10
C ASP A 121 11.79 13.30 4.68
N ALA A 122 12.62 14.33 4.96
CA ALA A 122 12.16 15.60 5.49
C ALA A 122 11.20 16.30 4.53
N GLY A 123 11.44 16.20 3.22
CA GLY A 123 10.58 16.80 2.20
C GLY A 123 9.18 16.18 2.16
N VAL A 124 9.04 14.88 2.45
CA VAL A 124 7.73 14.22 2.61
C VAL A 124 6.97 14.78 3.80
N HIS A 125 7.66 14.92 4.95
CA HIS A 125 7.06 15.47 6.17
C HIS A 125 6.58 16.90 5.94
N ASP A 126 7.43 17.73 5.36
CA ASP A 126 7.15 19.15 5.15
C ASP A 126 5.99 19.36 4.17
N ALA A 127 5.94 18.58 3.09
CA ALA A 127 4.85 18.65 2.11
C ALA A 127 3.49 18.28 2.72
N ILE A 128 3.42 17.21 3.50
CA ILE A 128 2.20 16.79 4.20
C ILE A 128 1.79 17.84 5.24
N HIS A 129 2.74 18.39 5.99
CA HIS A 129 2.47 19.40 6.99
C HIS A 129 1.99 20.71 6.35
N ALA A 130 2.57 21.13 5.22
CA ALA A 130 2.13 22.32 4.48
C ALA A 130 0.69 22.20 3.97
N ALA A 131 0.21 20.97 3.68
CA ALA A 131 -1.18 20.70 3.34
C ALA A 131 -2.14 20.75 4.55
N GLY A 132 -1.63 21.06 5.76
CA GLY A 132 -2.42 21.07 7.00
C GLY A 132 -2.73 19.66 7.54
N ALA A 133 -2.09 18.63 7.01
CA ALA A 133 -2.22 17.25 7.45
C ALA A 133 -1.10 16.87 8.42
N ARG A 134 -1.25 15.76 9.10
CA ARG A 134 -0.26 15.24 10.06
C ARG A 134 0.24 13.88 9.64
N LEU A 135 1.56 13.72 9.56
CA LEU A 135 2.21 12.44 9.29
C LEU A 135 2.39 11.64 10.58
N VAL A 136 2.04 10.36 10.53
CA VAL A 136 2.20 9.39 11.63
C VAL A 136 2.74 8.08 11.06
N PHE A 137 3.73 7.50 11.75
CA PHE A 137 4.26 6.18 11.37
C PHE A 137 3.64 5.08 12.21
N LEU A 138 3.34 3.96 11.57
CA LEU A 138 2.95 2.73 12.24
C LEU A 138 4.09 2.23 13.15
N PRO A 139 3.76 1.55 14.25
CA PRO A 139 4.77 0.85 15.05
C PRO A 139 5.55 -0.13 14.18
N PRO A 140 6.85 -0.33 14.43
CA PRO A 140 7.64 -1.34 13.72
C PRO A 140 6.99 -2.72 13.79
N TYR A 141 7.21 -3.53 12.76
CA TYR A 141 6.71 -4.91 12.67
C TYR A 141 5.20 -5.08 12.90
N SER A 142 4.40 -4.13 12.41
CA SER A 142 2.96 -4.08 12.69
C SER A 142 2.10 -4.08 11.41
N PRO A 143 2.26 -5.03 10.49
CA PRO A 143 1.43 -5.09 9.28
C PRO A 143 -0.06 -5.31 9.59
N ASP A 144 -0.37 -5.95 10.72
CA ASP A 144 -1.73 -6.16 11.23
C ASP A 144 -2.45 -4.87 11.66
N LEU A 145 -1.73 -3.76 11.74
CA LEU A 145 -2.29 -2.42 12.01
C LEU A 145 -2.47 -1.58 10.73
N ASN A 146 -2.06 -2.13 9.58
CA ASN A 146 -2.24 -1.51 8.28
C ASN A 146 -3.44 -2.16 7.55
N PRO A 147 -4.56 -1.45 7.37
CA PRO A 147 -5.73 -2.01 6.70
C PRO A 147 -5.50 -2.34 5.22
N CYS A 148 -4.47 -1.78 4.59
CA CYS A 148 -4.07 -2.12 3.23
C CYS A 148 -3.56 -3.57 3.14
N MET A 149 -2.88 -4.05 4.20
CA MET A 149 -2.29 -5.40 4.25
C MET A 149 -3.27 -6.45 4.75
N ASP A 150 -4.24 -6.08 5.59
CA ASP A 150 -5.12 -7.02 6.29
C ASP A 150 -6.37 -7.43 5.49
N GLY A 151 -6.63 -6.78 4.35
CA GLY A 151 -7.84 -7.05 3.55
C GLY A 151 -9.16 -6.76 4.28
N SER A 152 -9.09 -6.29 5.52
CA SER A 152 -10.26 -6.07 6.39
C SER A 152 -11.10 -4.85 6.01
N CYS A 153 -10.63 -4.04 5.08
CA CYS A 153 -11.36 -2.88 4.57
C CYS A 153 -12.63 -3.24 3.76
N GLY A 154 -12.88 -4.53 3.54
CA GLY A 154 -14.03 -5.03 2.77
C GLY A 154 -15.23 -5.51 3.58
N SER A 155 -15.18 -5.55 4.91
CA SER A 155 -16.20 -6.27 5.71
C SER A 155 -17.45 -5.49 6.09
N ARG A 156 -17.62 -4.24 5.64
CA ARG A 156 -18.84 -3.47 5.86
C ARG A 156 -19.35 -2.75 4.61
N GLY A 157 -19.67 -3.52 3.57
CA GLY A 157 -20.62 -3.07 2.53
C GLY A 157 -20.11 -2.08 1.45
N SER A 158 -18.86 -1.67 1.46
CA SER A 158 -18.27 -0.90 0.36
C SER A 158 -17.31 -1.78 -0.44
N GLY A 159 -17.52 -1.88 -1.74
CA GLY A 159 -16.85 -2.81 -2.67
C GLY A 159 -15.34 -2.62 -2.89
N LEU A 160 -14.59 -2.25 -1.86
CA LEU A 160 -13.13 -2.19 -1.82
C LEU A 160 -12.55 -3.55 -1.41
N ALA A 161 -13.12 -4.61 -1.96
CA ALA A 161 -12.57 -5.93 -1.80
C ALA A 161 -11.22 -6.01 -2.52
N ASN A 162 -10.17 -6.05 -1.73
CA ASN A 162 -8.82 -6.43 -2.15
C ASN A 162 -7.96 -5.32 -2.81
N TRP A 163 -7.16 -4.63 -1.98
CA TRP A 163 -6.11 -3.71 -2.39
C TRP A 163 -5.25 -4.26 -3.55
N SER A 164 -4.85 -5.54 -3.47
CA SER A 164 -4.09 -6.21 -4.52
C SER A 164 -4.87 -6.32 -5.83
N ALA A 165 -6.18 -6.55 -5.79
CA ALA A 165 -7.02 -6.62 -7.00
C ALA A 165 -7.20 -5.23 -7.62
N ALA A 166 -7.38 -4.18 -6.80
CA ALA A 166 -7.43 -2.79 -7.26
C ALA A 166 -6.10 -2.38 -7.90
N ALA A 167 -4.97 -2.75 -7.29
CA ALA A 167 -3.64 -2.52 -7.83
C ALA A 167 -3.44 -3.23 -9.19
N MET A 168 -3.83 -4.50 -9.30
CA MET A 168 -3.74 -5.25 -10.55
C MET A 168 -4.65 -4.69 -11.64
N TYR A 169 -5.87 -4.28 -11.29
CA TYR A 169 -6.81 -3.69 -12.24
C TYR A 169 -6.29 -2.35 -12.78
N THR A 170 -5.79 -1.49 -11.92
CA THR A 170 -5.24 -0.17 -12.29
C THR A 170 -3.98 -0.34 -13.14
N ALA A 171 -3.06 -1.22 -12.75
CA ALA A 171 -1.85 -1.50 -13.52
C ALA A 171 -2.16 -2.09 -14.91
N SER A 172 -3.12 -3.01 -15.01
CA SER A 172 -3.51 -3.62 -16.28
C SER A 172 -4.20 -2.64 -17.24
N ASN A 173 -4.97 -1.69 -16.73
CA ASN A 173 -5.60 -0.65 -17.54
C ASN A 173 -4.58 0.38 -18.06
N LEU A 174 -3.61 0.76 -17.25
CA LEU A 174 -2.54 1.66 -17.67
C LEU A 174 -1.62 1.02 -18.74
N GLN A 175 -1.38 -0.29 -18.66
CA GLN A 175 -0.65 -0.99 -19.72
C GLN A 175 -1.45 -1.03 -21.04
N ARG A 176 -2.75 -1.24 -21.01
CA ARG A 176 -3.59 -1.23 -22.21
C ARG A 176 -3.59 0.12 -22.91
N ASN A 177 -3.64 1.21 -22.16
CA ASN A 177 -3.62 2.57 -22.71
C ASN A 177 -2.25 3.00 -23.26
N ARG A 178 -1.16 2.31 -22.90
CA ARG A 178 0.17 2.54 -23.49
C ARG A 178 0.44 1.72 -24.77
N CYS A 179 -0.40 0.71 -25.06
CA CYS A 179 -0.28 -0.13 -26.26
C CYS A 179 -1.35 0.22 -27.31
N ALA A 180 -2.13 1.27 -27.13
CA ALA A 180 -2.98 1.83 -28.18
C ALA A 180 -2.10 2.65 -29.15
N PRO A 181 -2.19 2.40 -30.49
CA PRO A 181 -1.39 3.05 -31.51
C PRO A 181 -1.62 4.54 -31.59
#